data_d5b55eb3e28fe4fa651b59702569b4ce
#
_entry.id   d5b55eb3e28fe4fa651b59702569b4ce
#
_cell.length_a   1.000
_cell.length_b   1.000
_cell.length_c   1.000
_cell.angle_alpha   90.00
_cell.angle_beta   90.00
_cell.angle_gamma   90.00
#
_symmetry.space_group_name_H-M   'P 1'
#
loop_
_entity.id
_entity.type
_entity.pdbx_description
1 polymer ?
#
loop_
_entity_poly.entity_id
_entity_poly.type
_entity_poly.pdbx_seq_one_letter_code
_entity_poly.pdbx_strand_id
1 'polypeptide(L)'
;MSIAKLPSGHYRVRIWAKRKLYGKVFDTLKEAEEYQSFIIRNRDMIGKAENVFNEDLTISVKVDNLLDGYGKIKQQYINDELCKIDKMSGTAFEEYCIMLLEISDVLPKSNYSKTRKSGDYGADIIINHCNKVKVSVQCKRLKDNPVRIEAIQEVVGSKKIYHTNKCMVITNSRFTENAVSLALANDVLLIDRERLIKLIELKYEKCKKINSGKYWSKLCEVLS
;
A
#
# COMPACT_ATOMS: atom_id res chain seq x y z
N MET A 1 -20.09 -28.22 27.56
CA MET A 1 -19.46 -27.50 26.44
C MET A 1 -19.97 -28.05 25.13
N SER A 2 -20.41 -27.22 24.20
CA SER A 2 -20.86 -27.70 22.90
C SER A 2 -20.49 -26.71 21.83
N ILE A 3 -20.10 -27.23 20.66
CA ILE A 3 -20.02 -26.47 19.41
C ILE A 3 -21.29 -26.84 18.64
N ALA A 4 -22.02 -25.84 18.15
CA ALA A 4 -23.22 -26.02 17.34
C ALA A 4 -23.07 -25.25 16.01
N LYS A 5 -23.34 -25.92 14.89
CA LYS A 5 -23.45 -25.26 13.59
C LYS A 5 -24.76 -24.49 13.53
N LEU A 6 -24.70 -23.23 13.15
CA LEU A 6 -25.86 -22.37 13.00
C LEU A 6 -26.45 -22.49 11.56
N PRO A 7 -27.73 -22.15 11.36
CA PRO A 7 -28.33 -22.11 10.02
C PRO A 7 -27.60 -21.19 9.05
N SER A 8 -26.91 -20.14 9.55
CA SER A 8 -26.07 -19.22 8.80
C SER A 8 -24.76 -19.81 8.30
N GLY A 9 -24.46 -21.08 8.63
CA GLY A 9 -23.20 -21.73 8.30
C GLY A 9 -22.09 -21.55 9.33
N HIS A 10 -22.22 -20.62 10.26
CA HIS A 10 -21.23 -20.34 11.31
C HIS A 10 -21.30 -21.33 12.46
N TYR A 11 -20.30 -21.36 13.33
CA TYR A 11 -20.19 -22.25 14.46
C TYR A 11 -20.28 -21.48 15.77
N ARG A 12 -21.19 -21.88 16.66
CA ARG A 12 -21.34 -21.29 17.99
C ARG A 12 -20.75 -22.21 19.05
N VAL A 13 -19.78 -21.70 19.80
CA VAL A 13 -19.26 -22.34 21.00
C VAL A 13 -20.05 -21.86 22.21
N ARG A 14 -20.54 -22.79 23.07
CA ARG A 14 -21.17 -22.47 24.34
C ARG A 14 -20.41 -23.15 25.46
N ILE A 15 -20.00 -22.37 26.44
CA ILE A 15 -19.22 -22.82 27.59
C ILE A 15 -19.91 -22.35 28.85
N TRP A 16 -20.29 -23.30 29.71
CA TRP A 16 -20.85 -23.02 31.02
C TRP A 16 -19.71 -23.06 32.04
N ALA A 17 -19.38 -21.93 32.63
CA ALA A 17 -18.35 -21.84 33.65
C ALA A 17 -18.78 -20.87 34.77
N LYS A 18 -18.52 -21.21 36.03
CA LYS A 18 -18.80 -20.38 37.22
C LYS A 18 -20.21 -19.76 37.26
N ARG A 19 -21.23 -20.56 36.93
CA ARG A 19 -22.66 -20.16 36.91
C ARG A 19 -23.01 -19.14 35.82
N LYS A 20 -22.12 -18.94 34.83
CA LYS A 20 -22.37 -18.05 33.70
C LYS A 20 -22.15 -18.77 32.37
N LEU A 21 -22.97 -18.43 31.38
CA LEU A 21 -22.86 -18.96 30.02
C LEU A 21 -22.03 -18.02 29.16
N TYR A 22 -20.91 -18.52 28.63
CA TYR A 22 -20.09 -17.86 27.67
C TYR A 22 -20.40 -18.41 26.28
N GLY A 23 -20.49 -17.54 25.25
CA GLY A 23 -20.75 -17.97 23.90
C GLY A 23 -20.07 -17.06 22.90
N LYS A 24 -19.42 -17.64 21.90
CA LYS A 24 -18.82 -16.91 20.77
C LYS A 24 -19.16 -17.64 19.47
N VAL A 25 -19.28 -16.88 18.37
CA VAL A 25 -19.56 -17.40 17.03
C VAL A 25 -18.30 -17.26 16.18
N PHE A 26 -18.02 -18.26 15.35
CA PHE A 26 -16.84 -18.39 14.50
C PHE A 26 -17.27 -18.75 13.08
N ASP A 27 -16.46 -18.38 12.11
CA ASP A 27 -16.74 -18.65 10.70
C ASP A 27 -16.39 -20.10 10.32
N THR A 28 -15.40 -20.69 10.99
CA THR A 28 -14.97 -22.06 10.73
C THR A 28 -15.06 -22.96 11.96
N LEU A 29 -15.25 -24.26 11.71
CA LEU A 29 -15.24 -25.26 12.78
C LEU A 29 -13.89 -25.31 13.50
N LYS A 30 -12.78 -25.16 12.76
CA LYS A 30 -11.42 -25.20 13.31
C LYS A 30 -11.19 -24.09 14.34
N GLU A 31 -11.60 -22.87 14.05
CA GLU A 31 -11.51 -21.75 14.99
C GLU A 31 -12.37 -21.97 16.23
N ALA A 32 -13.55 -22.55 16.06
CA ALA A 32 -14.42 -22.91 17.18
C ALA A 32 -13.80 -23.98 18.10
N GLU A 33 -13.14 -24.99 17.53
CA GLU A 33 -12.43 -26.04 18.27
C GLU A 33 -11.17 -25.52 18.97
N GLU A 34 -10.40 -24.66 18.32
CA GLU A 34 -9.23 -24.00 18.91
C GLU A 34 -9.63 -23.12 20.10
N TYR A 35 -10.69 -22.32 19.96
CA TYR A 35 -11.24 -21.52 21.04
C TYR A 35 -11.76 -22.41 22.20
N GLN A 36 -12.48 -23.47 21.90
CA GLN A 36 -12.96 -24.40 22.90
C GLN A 36 -11.78 -25.04 23.69
N SER A 37 -10.75 -25.47 22.95
CA SER A 37 -9.54 -26.08 23.52
C SER A 37 -8.76 -25.11 24.40
N PHE A 38 -8.67 -23.84 23.99
CA PHE A 38 -8.06 -22.76 24.77
C PHE A 38 -8.78 -22.55 26.10
N ILE A 39 -10.11 -22.44 26.06
CA ILE A 39 -10.92 -22.25 27.28
C ILE A 39 -10.84 -23.46 28.23
N ILE A 40 -10.79 -24.68 27.68
CA ILE A 40 -10.66 -25.90 28.52
C ILE A 40 -9.32 -25.90 29.25
N ARG A 41 -8.22 -25.57 28.56
CA ARG A 41 -6.86 -25.54 29.17
C ARG A 41 -6.72 -24.45 30.23
N ASN A 42 -7.43 -23.35 30.08
CA ASN A 42 -7.35 -22.20 30.99
C ASN A 42 -8.53 -22.10 31.97
N ARG A 43 -9.28 -23.19 32.14
CA ARG A 43 -10.52 -23.24 32.94
C ARG A 43 -10.33 -22.77 34.39
N ASP A 44 -9.19 -23.08 34.99
CA ASP A 44 -8.88 -22.73 36.39
C ASP A 44 -8.46 -21.25 36.53
N MET A 45 -8.05 -20.62 35.42
CA MET A 45 -7.69 -19.20 35.35
C MET A 45 -8.89 -18.26 35.09
N ILE A 46 -10.02 -18.79 34.61
CA ILE A 46 -11.22 -18.00 34.24
C ILE A 46 -11.81 -17.21 35.42
N GLY A 47 -11.47 -17.53 36.62
CA GLY A 47 -12.01 -16.85 37.80
C GLY A 47 -11.15 -15.75 38.40
N LYS A 48 -9.89 -15.72 38.04
CA LYS A 48 -8.99 -14.61 38.39
C LYS A 48 -8.84 -13.59 37.26
N ALA A 49 -9.24 -13.99 36.03
CA ALA A 49 -9.07 -13.24 34.79
C ALA A 49 -10.32 -12.47 34.33
N GLU A 50 -11.42 -12.46 35.11
CA GLU A 50 -12.61 -11.68 34.66
C GLU A 50 -12.31 -10.20 34.51
N ASN A 51 -11.43 -9.62 35.30
CA ASN A 51 -11.00 -8.22 35.11
C ASN A 51 -9.94 -8.08 34.00
N VAL A 52 -8.97 -9.00 33.96
CA VAL A 52 -7.89 -8.97 32.95
C VAL A 52 -8.43 -9.31 31.56
N PHE A 53 -9.35 -10.30 31.46
CA PHE A 53 -9.95 -10.66 30.16
C PHE A 53 -10.89 -9.58 29.58
N ASN A 54 -11.61 -8.85 30.42
CA ASN A 54 -12.42 -7.74 29.95
C ASN A 54 -11.56 -6.55 29.53
N GLU A 55 -10.45 -6.28 30.19
CA GLU A 55 -9.48 -5.27 29.80
C GLU A 55 -8.74 -5.65 28.52
N ASP A 56 -8.23 -6.88 28.42
CA ASP A 56 -7.54 -7.38 27.21
C ASP A 56 -8.49 -7.46 26.00
N LEU A 57 -9.73 -7.91 26.18
CA LEU A 57 -10.74 -7.91 25.11
C LEU A 57 -11.11 -6.48 24.68
N THR A 58 -11.19 -5.57 25.64
CA THR A 58 -11.48 -4.15 25.39
C THR A 58 -10.30 -3.50 24.65
N ILE A 59 -9.07 -3.86 25.00
CA ILE A 59 -7.85 -3.38 24.31
C ILE A 59 -7.79 -3.99 22.91
N SER A 60 -8.03 -5.30 22.73
CA SER A 60 -8.05 -5.94 21.41
C SER A 60 -9.08 -5.30 20.49
N VAL A 61 -10.33 -5.12 20.94
CA VAL A 61 -11.39 -4.47 20.16
C VAL A 61 -11.04 -3.02 19.84
N LYS A 62 -10.42 -2.30 20.79
CA LYS A 62 -9.93 -0.93 20.52
C LYS A 62 -8.81 -0.91 19.49
N VAL A 63 -7.87 -1.86 19.55
CA VAL A 63 -6.79 -2.01 18.58
C VAL A 63 -7.35 -2.35 17.21
N ASP A 64 -8.27 -3.31 17.11
CA ASP A 64 -8.91 -3.70 15.84
C ASP A 64 -9.66 -2.52 15.22
N ASN A 65 -10.45 -1.77 16.02
CA ASN A 65 -11.13 -0.56 15.54
C ASN A 65 -10.16 0.54 15.10
N LEU A 66 -9.01 0.68 15.77
CA LEU A 66 -7.97 1.62 15.38
C LEU A 66 -7.29 1.19 14.06
N LEU A 67 -7.03 -0.11 13.90
CA LEU A 67 -6.44 -0.67 12.68
C LEU A 67 -7.40 -0.54 11.49
N ASP A 68 -8.70 -0.81 11.69
CA ASP A 68 -9.73 -0.61 10.68
C ASP A 68 -9.89 0.87 10.29
N GLY A 69 -9.89 1.75 11.29
CA GLY A 69 -9.90 3.20 11.07
C GLY A 69 -8.67 3.67 10.29
N TYR A 70 -7.50 3.11 10.62
CA TYR A 70 -6.24 3.39 9.92
C TYR A 70 -6.29 2.93 8.45
N GLY A 71 -6.77 1.72 8.20
CA GLY A 71 -6.93 1.17 6.87
C GLY A 71 -7.85 2.03 5.99
N LYS A 72 -8.98 2.48 6.54
CA LYS A 72 -9.94 3.37 5.85
C LYS A 72 -9.33 4.73 5.50
N ILE A 73 -8.60 5.35 6.45
CA ILE A 73 -7.93 6.64 6.22
C ILE A 73 -6.85 6.51 5.15
N LYS A 74 -6.04 5.45 5.17
CA LYS A 74 -5.03 5.18 4.16
C LYS A 74 -5.67 4.99 2.79
N GLN A 75 -6.73 4.20 2.70
CA GLN A 75 -7.43 3.95 1.44
C GLN A 75 -8.07 5.22 0.88
N GLN A 76 -8.67 6.05 1.75
CA GLN A 76 -9.22 7.35 1.34
C GLN A 76 -8.12 8.26 0.78
N TYR A 77 -6.97 8.35 1.45
CA TYR A 77 -5.83 9.12 0.97
C TYR A 77 -5.37 8.66 -0.43
N ILE A 78 -5.25 7.35 -0.64
CA ILE A 78 -4.85 6.78 -1.93
C ILE A 78 -5.87 7.15 -3.01
N ASN A 79 -7.17 7.02 -2.73
CA ASN A 79 -8.24 7.34 -3.66
C ASN A 79 -8.23 8.84 -4.03
N ASP A 80 -8.01 9.71 -3.06
CA ASP A 80 -7.93 11.16 -3.27
C ASP A 80 -6.71 11.53 -4.14
N GLU A 81 -5.56 10.91 -3.90
CA GLU A 81 -4.36 11.12 -4.74
C GLU A 81 -4.56 10.62 -6.17
N LEU A 82 -5.15 9.43 -6.35
CA LEU A 82 -5.48 8.90 -7.68
C LEU A 82 -6.47 9.81 -8.42
N CYS A 83 -7.48 10.31 -7.72
CA CYS A 83 -8.46 11.23 -8.30
C CYS A 83 -7.81 12.54 -8.76
N LYS A 84 -6.80 13.05 -8.03
CA LYS A 84 -5.99 14.21 -8.44
C LYS A 84 -5.15 13.88 -9.67
N ILE A 85 -4.43 12.75 -9.66
CA ILE A 85 -3.58 12.28 -10.77
C ILE A 85 -4.39 12.16 -12.06
N ASP A 86 -5.58 11.57 -12.00
CA ASP A 86 -6.44 11.36 -13.16
C ASP A 86 -6.98 12.67 -13.77
N LYS A 87 -6.89 13.78 -13.04
CA LYS A 87 -7.28 15.12 -13.49
C LYS A 87 -6.10 16.02 -13.89
N MET A 88 -4.86 15.60 -13.64
CA MET A 88 -3.65 16.38 -13.95
C MET A 88 -3.47 16.57 -15.45
N SER A 89 -2.80 17.65 -15.84
CA SER A 89 -2.18 17.75 -17.16
C SER A 89 -0.96 16.83 -17.26
N GLY A 90 -0.46 16.56 -18.47
CA GLY A 90 0.77 15.78 -18.65
C GLY A 90 1.94 16.38 -17.86
N THR A 91 2.15 17.67 -17.98
CA THR A 91 3.23 18.41 -17.28
C THR A 91 3.10 18.33 -15.75
N ALA A 92 1.87 18.45 -15.21
CA ALA A 92 1.66 18.31 -13.77
C ALA A 92 1.89 16.87 -13.29
N PHE A 93 1.60 15.89 -14.12
CA PHE A 93 1.88 14.47 -13.81
C PHE A 93 3.38 14.18 -13.79
N GLU A 94 4.17 14.76 -14.70
CA GLU A 94 5.64 14.65 -14.66
C GLU A 94 6.21 15.21 -13.35
N GLU A 95 5.75 16.40 -12.91
CA GLU A 95 6.17 17.02 -11.64
C GLU A 95 5.75 16.17 -10.44
N TYR A 96 4.55 15.62 -10.49
CA TYR A 96 4.07 14.70 -9.46
C TYR A 96 4.91 13.42 -9.40
N CYS A 97 5.32 12.86 -10.55
CA CYS A 97 6.19 11.68 -10.61
C CYS A 97 7.57 11.96 -9.97
N ILE A 98 8.17 13.13 -10.23
CA ILE A 98 9.43 13.52 -9.56
C ILE A 98 9.24 13.54 -8.05
N MET A 99 8.27 14.31 -7.56
CA MET A 99 7.97 14.39 -6.12
C MET A 99 7.70 13.01 -5.50
N LEU A 100 6.96 12.15 -6.19
CA LEU A 100 6.61 10.82 -5.69
C LEU A 100 7.83 9.91 -5.59
N LEU A 101 8.71 9.92 -6.60
CA LEU A 101 9.96 9.15 -6.60
C LEU A 101 10.94 9.64 -5.52
N GLU A 102 11.04 10.94 -5.31
CA GLU A 102 11.86 11.54 -4.26
C GLU A 102 11.36 11.15 -2.86
N ILE A 103 10.06 11.36 -2.59
CA ILE A 103 9.48 11.06 -1.27
C ILE A 103 9.50 9.56 -1.00
N SER A 104 9.19 8.72 -1.96
CA SER A 104 9.20 7.25 -1.77
C SER A 104 10.60 6.67 -1.58
N ASP A 105 11.66 7.44 -1.91
CA ASP A 105 13.07 7.07 -1.73
C ASP A 105 13.45 5.78 -2.48
N VAL A 106 12.80 5.59 -3.63
CA VAL A 106 13.09 4.45 -4.52
C VAL A 106 14.53 4.47 -5.01
N LEU A 107 15.06 5.67 -5.23
CA LEU A 107 16.45 5.93 -5.61
C LEU A 107 17.04 6.99 -4.65
N PRO A 108 17.48 6.62 -3.46
CA PRO A 108 17.96 7.57 -2.44
C PRO A 108 19.19 8.33 -2.94
N LYS A 109 19.29 9.60 -2.53
CA LYS A 109 20.40 10.50 -2.92
C LYS A 109 20.55 10.70 -4.44
N SER A 110 19.45 10.63 -5.19
CA SER A 110 19.41 10.92 -6.62
C SER A 110 19.07 12.37 -6.89
N ASN A 111 19.58 12.90 -8.01
CA ASN A 111 19.18 14.19 -8.54
C ASN A 111 18.17 13.96 -9.67
N TYR A 112 17.02 14.60 -9.57
CA TYR A 112 15.95 14.54 -10.55
C TYR A 112 15.94 15.84 -11.35
N SER A 113 15.90 15.75 -12.66
CA SER A 113 15.84 16.91 -13.54
C SER A 113 14.81 16.68 -14.64
N LYS A 114 14.01 17.70 -14.88
CA LYS A 114 13.04 17.72 -15.98
C LYS A 114 13.75 18.06 -17.29
N THR A 115 13.36 17.40 -18.36
CA THR A 115 13.85 17.73 -19.71
C THR A 115 13.14 18.99 -20.27
N ARG A 116 13.57 19.47 -21.42
CA ARG A 116 12.93 20.62 -22.07
C ARG A 116 11.56 20.22 -22.63
N LYS A 117 10.58 21.14 -22.59
CA LYS A 117 9.20 20.88 -23.06
C LYS A 117 9.09 20.61 -24.58
N SER A 118 10.08 20.98 -25.37
CA SER A 118 10.13 20.68 -26.79
C SER A 118 11.48 20.08 -27.12
N GLY A 119 11.48 18.96 -27.87
CA GLY A 119 12.71 18.24 -28.20
C GLY A 119 13.23 17.42 -27.01
N ASP A 120 12.32 16.82 -26.21
CA ASP A 120 12.63 15.98 -25.08
C ASP A 120 13.19 14.59 -25.46
N TYR A 121 13.23 14.32 -26.76
CA TYR A 121 13.76 13.07 -27.34
C TYR A 121 13.24 11.79 -26.65
N GLY A 122 12.01 11.85 -26.10
CA GLY A 122 11.34 10.69 -25.50
C GLY A 122 11.72 10.41 -24.05
N ALA A 123 12.19 11.41 -23.32
CA ALA A 123 12.32 11.34 -21.86
C ALA A 123 11.88 12.65 -21.23
N ASP A 124 10.98 12.59 -20.26
CA ASP A 124 10.45 13.73 -19.50
C ASP A 124 11.31 14.06 -18.28
N ILE A 125 11.94 13.03 -17.68
CA ILE A 125 12.74 13.17 -16.47
C ILE A 125 14.06 12.40 -16.64
N ILE A 126 15.14 13.00 -16.18
CA ILE A 126 16.44 12.34 -16.04
C ILE A 126 16.77 12.21 -14.57
N ILE A 127 17.07 10.99 -14.14
CA ILE A 127 17.49 10.69 -12.77
C ILE A 127 18.98 10.34 -12.78
N ASN A 128 19.77 11.10 -12.03
CA ASN A 128 21.16 10.81 -11.78
C ASN A 128 21.32 10.21 -10.38
N HIS A 129 21.54 8.91 -10.31
CA HIS A 129 21.74 8.19 -9.06
C HIS A 129 23.24 7.98 -8.79
N CYS A 130 23.60 7.79 -7.51
CA CYS A 130 24.96 7.41 -7.13
C CYS A 130 25.36 6.09 -7.84
N ASN A 131 26.67 5.82 -7.98
CA ASN A 131 27.21 4.63 -8.65
C ASN A 131 27.02 4.58 -10.18
N LYS A 132 27.00 5.73 -10.83
CA LYS A 132 26.93 5.82 -12.31
C LYS A 132 25.59 5.31 -12.91
N VAL A 133 24.55 5.12 -12.11
CA VAL A 133 23.23 4.78 -12.64
C VAL A 133 22.52 6.06 -13.06
N LYS A 134 22.16 6.14 -14.35
CA LYS A 134 21.38 7.22 -14.92
C LYS A 134 20.13 6.64 -15.57
N VAL A 135 18.97 7.20 -15.28
CA VAL A 135 17.67 6.70 -15.76
C VAL A 135 16.98 7.76 -16.60
N SER A 136 16.58 7.40 -17.81
CA SER A 136 15.60 8.15 -18.60
C SER A 136 14.20 7.70 -18.19
N VAL A 137 13.31 8.63 -17.89
CA VAL A 137 11.92 8.35 -17.50
C VAL A 137 10.97 9.02 -18.48
N GLN A 138 10.04 8.26 -19.01
CA GLN A 138 8.90 8.76 -19.78
C GLN A 138 7.64 8.68 -18.94
N CYS A 139 6.87 9.74 -18.86
CA CYS A 139 5.62 9.85 -18.13
C CYS A 139 4.44 9.89 -19.10
N LYS A 140 3.48 8.99 -18.96
CA LYS A 140 2.27 8.95 -19.80
C LYS A 140 1.02 9.04 -18.93
N ARG A 141 0.44 10.25 -18.82
CA ARG A 141 -0.87 10.45 -18.18
C ARG A 141 -1.97 10.21 -19.19
N LEU A 142 -2.70 9.12 -19.06
CA LEU A 142 -3.81 8.73 -19.94
C LEU A 142 -5.13 8.70 -19.17
N LYS A 143 -6.25 8.93 -19.85
CA LYS A 143 -7.56 8.90 -19.21
C LYS A 143 -8.07 7.46 -19.08
N ASP A 144 -8.24 6.76 -20.20
CA ASP A 144 -8.87 5.43 -20.22
C ASP A 144 -8.09 4.40 -21.05
N ASN A 145 -7.15 4.86 -21.86
CA ASN A 145 -6.40 4.00 -22.79
C ASN A 145 -5.14 3.42 -22.14
N PRO A 146 -4.73 2.20 -22.50
CA PRO A 146 -3.45 1.66 -22.09
C PRO A 146 -2.30 2.32 -22.84
N VAL A 147 -1.13 2.38 -22.20
CA VAL A 147 0.12 2.78 -22.82
C VAL A 147 0.57 1.72 -23.81
N ARG A 148 0.94 2.14 -25.02
CA ARG A 148 1.37 1.30 -26.10
C ARG A 148 2.89 1.32 -26.27
N ILE A 149 3.38 0.61 -27.29
CA ILE A 149 4.81 0.40 -27.56
C ILE A 149 5.57 1.71 -27.82
N GLU A 150 4.90 2.74 -28.32
CA GLU A 150 5.53 4.02 -28.65
C GLU A 150 6.25 4.64 -27.45
N ALA A 151 5.65 4.60 -26.27
CA ALA A 151 6.28 5.13 -25.06
C ALA A 151 7.58 4.36 -24.67
N ILE A 152 7.63 3.06 -24.97
CA ILE A 152 8.83 2.26 -24.74
C ILE A 152 9.92 2.63 -25.77
N GLN A 153 9.54 2.78 -27.04
CA GLN A 153 10.45 3.18 -28.11
C GLN A 153 11.04 4.57 -27.84
N GLU A 154 10.20 5.52 -27.43
CA GLU A 154 10.60 6.88 -27.06
C GLU A 154 11.67 6.86 -25.96
N VAL A 155 11.41 6.21 -24.82
CA VAL A 155 12.35 6.20 -23.70
C VAL A 155 13.64 5.42 -24.00
N VAL A 156 13.57 4.36 -24.81
CA VAL A 156 14.76 3.61 -25.25
C VAL A 156 15.60 4.46 -26.20
N GLY A 157 14.97 5.19 -27.14
CA GLY A 157 15.63 6.12 -28.03
C GLY A 157 16.39 7.24 -27.31
N SER A 158 15.86 7.70 -26.17
CA SER A 158 16.46 8.76 -25.36
C SER A 158 17.81 8.40 -24.71
N LYS A 159 18.10 7.10 -24.52
CA LYS A 159 19.31 6.62 -23.82
C LYS A 159 20.61 7.24 -24.33
N LYS A 160 20.80 7.23 -25.65
CA LYS A 160 22.03 7.76 -26.26
C LYS A 160 22.15 9.25 -26.11
N ILE A 161 21.04 9.98 -26.21
CA ILE A 161 20.99 11.43 -26.17
C ILE A 161 21.32 11.95 -24.76
N TYR A 162 20.73 11.32 -23.73
CA TYR A 162 20.93 11.72 -22.34
C TYR A 162 22.03 10.94 -21.62
N HIS A 163 22.75 10.07 -22.33
CA HIS A 163 23.80 9.21 -21.75
C HIS A 163 23.31 8.43 -20.52
N THR A 164 22.07 7.88 -20.61
CA THR A 164 21.48 7.06 -19.56
C THR A 164 21.70 5.57 -19.83
N ASN A 165 21.74 4.77 -18.76
CA ASN A 165 21.94 3.32 -18.86
C ASN A 165 20.73 2.50 -18.44
N LYS A 166 19.70 3.14 -17.87
CA LYS A 166 18.42 2.54 -17.52
C LYS A 166 17.27 3.37 -18.05
N CYS A 167 16.12 2.72 -18.25
CA CYS A 167 14.89 3.36 -18.69
C CYS A 167 13.72 2.99 -17.79
N MET A 168 12.77 3.92 -17.68
CA MET A 168 11.54 3.73 -16.91
C MET A 168 10.38 4.39 -17.66
N VAL A 169 9.20 3.76 -17.64
CA VAL A 169 7.95 4.40 -18.07
C VAL A 169 6.97 4.39 -16.91
N ILE A 170 6.40 5.54 -16.59
CA ILE A 170 5.42 5.72 -15.51
C ILE A 170 4.08 6.14 -16.11
N THR A 171 3.00 5.50 -15.67
CA THR A 171 1.65 5.87 -16.09
C THR A 171 0.62 5.72 -14.97
N ASN A 172 -0.45 6.50 -15.06
CA ASN A 172 -1.64 6.33 -14.22
C ASN A 172 -2.61 5.26 -14.77
N SER A 173 -2.25 4.59 -15.87
CA SER A 173 -3.05 3.58 -16.56
C SER A 173 -2.34 2.21 -16.55
N ARG A 174 -2.69 1.34 -17.48
CA ARG A 174 -2.06 0.04 -17.71
C ARG A 174 -1.22 0.06 -19.00
N PHE A 175 -0.42 -0.96 -19.20
CA PHE A 175 0.32 -1.19 -20.45
C PHE A 175 -0.38 -2.25 -21.29
N THR A 176 -0.23 -2.17 -22.63
CA THR A 176 -0.60 -3.26 -23.52
C THR A 176 0.41 -4.41 -23.39
N GLU A 177 -0.01 -5.64 -23.74
CA GLU A 177 0.88 -6.82 -23.73
C GLU A 177 2.12 -6.62 -24.60
N ASN A 178 1.94 -5.99 -25.78
CA ASN A 178 3.06 -5.67 -26.66
C ASN A 178 4.03 -4.67 -26.04
N ALA A 179 3.52 -3.68 -25.30
CA ALA A 179 4.38 -2.72 -24.57
C ALA A 179 5.16 -3.42 -23.46
N VAL A 180 4.53 -4.32 -22.71
CA VAL A 180 5.20 -5.14 -21.69
C VAL A 180 6.29 -6.02 -22.32
N SER A 181 5.99 -6.71 -23.42
CA SER A 181 6.95 -7.56 -24.11
C SER A 181 8.16 -6.75 -24.63
N LEU A 182 7.91 -5.58 -25.21
CA LEU A 182 8.98 -4.70 -25.69
C LEU A 182 9.81 -4.13 -24.54
N ALA A 183 9.18 -3.79 -23.43
CA ALA A 183 9.86 -3.30 -22.23
C ALA A 183 10.80 -4.35 -21.62
N LEU A 184 10.34 -5.60 -21.52
CA LEU A 184 11.17 -6.74 -21.08
C LEU A 184 12.38 -6.95 -21.99
N ALA A 185 12.20 -6.90 -23.31
CA ALA A 185 13.27 -7.07 -24.29
C ALA A 185 14.32 -5.95 -24.23
N ASN A 186 13.99 -4.76 -23.72
CA ASN A 186 14.86 -3.59 -23.64
C ASN A 186 15.28 -3.20 -22.21
N ASP A 187 14.99 -4.01 -21.20
CA ASP A 187 15.28 -3.74 -19.80
C ASP A 187 14.68 -2.38 -19.33
N VAL A 188 13.43 -2.11 -19.69
CA VAL A 188 12.68 -0.93 -19.29
C VAL A 188 11.79 -1.24 -18.09
N LEU A 189 11.96 -0.50 -17.01
CA LEU A 189 11.11 -0.59 -15.83
C LEU A 189 9.75 0.04 -16.10
N LEU A 190 8.67 -0.71 -15.89
CA LEU A 190 7.31 -0.22 -16.02
C LEU A 190 6.71 0.07 -14.65
N ILE A 191 6.13 1.26 -14.49
CA ILE A 191 5.31 1.65 -13.35
C ILE A 191 3.90 1.95 -13.87
N ASP A 192 3.03 0.98 -13.74
CA ASP A 192 1.60 1.06 -14.03
C ASP A 192 0.82 1.62 -12.84
N ARG A 193 -0.51 1.69 -12.98
CA ARG A 193 -1.39 2.17 -11.90
C ARG A 193 -1.22 1.40 -10.60
N GLU A 194 -1.03 0.08 -10.63
CA GLU A 194 -0.89 -0.72 -9.41
C GLU A 194 0.43 -0.41 -8.69
N ARG A 195 1.53 -0.29 -9.43
CA ARG A 195 2.82 0.13 -8.87
C ARG A 195 2.82 1.59 -8.42
N LEU A 196 2.09 2.45 -9.12
CA LEU A 196 1.89 3.85 -8.73
C LEU A 196 1.17 3.93 -7.37
N ILE A 197 0.14 3.11 -7.14
CA ILE A 197 -0.54 2.99 -5.85
C ILE A 197 0.46 2.62 -4.74
N LYS A 198 1.34 1.66 -4.97
CA LYS A 198 2.37 1.28 -4.00
C LYS A 198 3.33 2.42 -3.66
N LEU A 199 3.69 3.24 -4.64
CA LEU A 199 4.51 4.44 -4.40
C LEU A 199 3.73 5.50 -3.58
N ILE A 200 2.44 5.68 -3.84
CA ILE A 200 1.57 6.56 -3.05
C ILE A 200 1.45 6.05 -1.61
N GLU A 201 1.35 4.75 -1.40
CA GLU A 201 1.38 4.14 -0.07
C GLU A 201 2.69 4.44 0.68
N LEU A 202 3.84 4.28 0.01
CA LEU A 202 5.14 4.62 0.59
C LEU A 202 5.23 6.11 0.96
N LYS A 203 4.73 7.00 0.10
CA LYS A 203 4.60 8.44 0.40
C LYS A 203 3.77 8.66 1.65
N TYR A 204 2.60 8.03 1.77
CA TYR A 204 1.72 8.14 2.93
C TYR A 204 2.43 7.73 4.22
N GLU A 205 3.11 6.58 4.22
CA GLU A 205 3.83 6.08 5.39
C GLU A 205 5.00 6.99 5.80
N LYS A 206 5.73 7.56 4.83
CA LYS A 206 6.82 8.49 5.12
C LYS A 206 6.33 9.83 5.67
N CYS A 207 5.27 10.39 5.08
CA CYS A 207 4.65 11.62 5.58
C CYS A 207 4.12 11.45 7.01
N LYS A 208 3.63 10.27 7.36
CA LYS A 208 3.22 9.95 8.74
C LYS A 208 4.39 9.87 9.70
N LYS A 209 5.51 9.25 9.33
CA LYS A 209 6.70 9.18 10.19
C LYS A 209 7.23 10.58 10.56
N ILE A 210 7.14 11.52 9.65
CA ILE A 210 7.52 12.91 9.89
C ILE A 210 6.55 13.59 10.88
N ASN A 211 5.27 13.23 10.87
CA ASN A 211 4.23 13.75 11.77
C ASN A 211 4.03 12.89 13.04
N SER A 212 4.71 11.75 13.17
CA SER A 212 4.45 10.75 14.21
C SER A 212 4.86 11.18 15.62
N GLY A 213 5.70 12.21 15.77
CA GLY A 213 5.95 12.80 17.10
C GLY A 213 4.68 13.27 17.81
N LYS A 214 3.67 13.73 17.08
CA LYS A 214 2.35 14.13 17.61
C LYS A 214 1.36 12.97 17.76
N TYR A 215 1.54 11.87 17.05
CA TYR A 215 0.59 10.73 17.05
C TYR A 215 0.91 9.73 18.17
N TRP A 216 2.19 9.50 18.47
CA TRP A 216 2.60 8.67 19.61
C TRP A 216 2.23 9.30 20.96
N SER A 217 2.30 10.62 21.10
CA SER A 217 1.80 11.29 22.30
C SER A 217 0.31 11.06 22.52
N LYS A 218 -0.48 11.10 21.44
CA LYS A 218 -1.93 10.90 21.50
C LYS A 218 -2.31 9.43 21.74
N LEU A 219 -1.52 8.48 21.25
CA LEU A 219 -1.70 7.05 21.52
C LEU A 219 -1.34 6.71 22.97
N CYS A 220 -0.28 7.31 23.49
CA CYS A 220 0.11 7.15 24.91
C CYS A 220 -0.95 7.77 25.86
N GLU A 221 -1.58 8.89 25.50
CA GLU A 221 -2.70 9.48 26.26
C GLU A 221 -3.96 8.61 26.28
N VAL A 222 -4.17 7.77 25.25
CA VAL A 222 -5.32 6.85 25.17
C VAL A 222 -5.04 5.53 25.89
N LEU A 223 -3.75 5.19 26.07
CA LEU A 223 -3.32 3.95 26.74
C LEU A 223 -2.91 4.17 28.22
N SER A 224 -2.82 5.42 28.67
CA SER A 224 -2.63 5.80 30.09
C SER A 224 -3.97 6.06 30.77
#